data_ff5367715bec608ff10104f3c32f406e
#
_entry.id   ff5367715bec608ff10104f3c32f406e
#
_cell.length_a   1.000
_cell.length_b   1.000
_cell.length_c   1.000
_cell.angle_alpha   90.00
_cell.angle_beta   90.00
_cell.angle_gamma   90.00
#
_symmetry.space_group_name_H-M   'P 1'
#
loop_
_entity.id
_entity.type
_entity.pdbx_description
1 polymer ?
#
loop_
_entity_poly.entity_id
_entity_poly.type
_entity_poly.pdbx_seq_one_letter_code
_entity_poly.pdbx_strand_id
1 'polypeptide(L)'
;STSRRQRQMCIRDRGKGMVLFMVPSIALLSQGMQNWTTDSQYKIKPVCICSDASASRFEDDDENNLLDMSFPASTNVDTIVKQLKTYQENGEFIVVFSTYQSIDVVAAAQAQLLKENNGKFGVFDYIVCDEAHRTTGAKSKVKNESSFTKIHNNEYVKGVKRLYMTATPRYYKDSVKKNAEEKDFILWSMDDESIYGKEFYRIGFGKAVSLGLLTDYKVLVLTVSEDELSDDLKDKLKDDTELNADDYTKLVGCLNGLSKRIKGDKGVTLKEDPSKMHRAVVFCSSINRGKRSNGGICSTEFASEFPKLAKLYKEKDVNENERDNVLDIEVQHIDG
;
A
#
# COMPACT_ATOMS: atom_id res chain seq x y z
N SER A 1 2.08 27.24 -3.94
CA SER A 1 3.49 27.21 -4.24
C SER A 1 4.39 27.91 -3.21
N THR A 2 3.91 28.87 -2.43
CA THR A 2 4.70 29.49 -1.33
C THR A 2 5.06 28.50 -0.22
N SER A 3 4.19 27.56 0.11
CA SER A 3 4.44 26.55 1.14
C SER A 3 5.52 25.54 0.76
N ARG A 4 5.67 25.23 -0.54
CA ARG A 4 6.74 24.34 -1.04
C ARG A 4 8.10 25.04 -1.01
N ARG A 5 8.13 26.33 -1.35
CA ARG A 5 9.35 27.15 -1.26
C ARG A 5 9.77 27.41 0.19
N GLN A 6 8.83 27.67 1.11
CA GLN A 6 9.15 27.84 2.54
C GLN A 6 9.69 26.56 3.18
N ARG A 7 9.18 25.38 2.80
CA ARG A 7 9.72 24.09 3.29
C ARG A 7 11.11 23.82 2.74
N GLN A 8 11.34 24.11 1.46
CA GLN A 8 12.68 24.02 0.85
C GLN A 8 13.66 25.01 1.50
N MET A 9 13.22 26.23 1.84
CA MET A 9 14.05 27.20 2.54
C MET A 9 14.45 26.74 3.95
N CYS A 10 13.52 26.19 4.75
CA CYS A 10 13.86 25.71 6.10
C CYS A 10 14.89 24.57 6.09
N ILE A 11 14.85 23.70 5.09
CA ILE A 11 15.84 22.63 4.90
C ILE A 11 17.14 23.20 4.31
N ARG A 12 17.03 24.11 3.33
CA ARG A 12 18.14 24.71 2.62
C ARG A 12 18.98 25.65 3.50
N ASP A 13 18.35 26.43 4.39
CA ASP A 13 19.05 27.41 5.22
C ASP A 13 19.80 26.77 6.39
N ARG A 14 19.44 25.55 6.79
CA ARG A 14 20.10 24.85 7.90
C ARG A 14 21.14 23.85 7.46
N GLY A 15 21.07 23.30 6.26
CA GLY A 15 21.99 22.26 5.75
C GLY A 15 22.15 21.03 6.63
N LYS A 16 21.44 20.98 7.74
CA LYS A 16 21.54 20.03 8.85
C LYS A 16 20.16 19.76 9.38
N GLY A 17 19.52 18.70 8.92
CA GLY A 17 18.20 18.34 9.37
C GLY A 17 18.07 16.82 9.49
N MET A 18 17.12 16.39 10.32
CA MET A 18 16.79 15.00 10.50
C MET A 18 15.29 14.77 10.24
N VAL A 19 15.00 13.94 9.26
CA VAL A 19 13.62 13.58 8.87
C VAL A 19 13.40 12.12 9.18
N LEU A 20 12.22 11.79 9.70
CA LEU A 20 11.74 10.41 9.83
C LEU A 20 10.66 10.16 8.77
N PHE A 21 10.84 9.13 7.95
CA PHE A 21 9.88 8.67 6.96
C PHE A 21 9.35 7.30 7.36
N MET A 22 8.03 7.23 7.65
CA MET A 22 7.36 6.04 8.17
C MET A 22 6.45 5.43 7.11
N VAL A 23 6.58 4.12 6.90
CA VAL A 23 5.80 3.35 5.93
C VAL A 23 5.25 2.06 6.55
N PRO A 24 4.17 1.46 5.99
CA PRO A 24 3.58 0.25 6.57
C PRO A 24 4.25 -1.05 6.18
N SER A 25 5.11 -1.06 5.16
CA SER A 25 5.76 -2.29 4.67
C SER A 25 7.19 -2.06 4.22
N ILE A 26 7.97 -3.14 4.19
CA ILE A 26 9.36 -3.14 3.76
C ILE A 26 9.49 -2.77 2.28
N ALA A 27 8.58 -3.26 1.42
CA ALA A 27 8.58 -2.93 0.00
C ALA A 27 8.41 -1.41 -0.24
N LEU A 28 7.47 -0.77 0.47
CA LEU A 28 7.30 0.69 0.41
C LEU A 28 8.49 1.45 1.01
N LEU A 29 9.17 0.86 1.99
CA LEU A 29 10.38 1.45 2.58
C LEU A 29 11.51 1.48 1.54
N SER A 30 11.78 0.37 0.88
CA SER A 30 12.81 0.28 -0.17
C SER A 30 12.50 1.22 -1.33
N GLN A 31 11.26 1.21 -1.84
CA GLN A 31 10.83 2.12 -2.89
C GLN A 31 10.95 3.59 -2.48
N GLY A 32 10.49 3.93 -1.27
CA GLY A 32 10.59 5.31 -0.75
C GLY A 32 12.04 5.75 -0.61
N MET A 33 12.91 4.90 -0.09
CA MET A 33 14.33 5.19 0.06
C MET A 33 14.99 5.41 -1.32
N GLN A 34 14.73 4.54 -2.29
CA GLN A 34 15.22 4.68 -3.66
C GLN A 34 14.78 6.01 -4.29
N ASN A 35 13.48 6.30 -4.28
CA ASN A 35 12.95 7.54 -4.86
C ASN A 35 13.56 8.79 -4.20
N TRP A 36 13.67 8.80 -2.87
CA TRP A 36 14.22 9.93 -2.16
C TRP A 36 15.71 10.12 -2.42
N THR A 37 16.48 9.04 -2.57
CA THR A 37 17.93 9.13 -2.87
C THR A 37 18.19 9.50 -4.31
N THR A 38 17.36 9.04 -5.26
CA THR A 38 17.52 9.29 -6.69
C THR A 38 17.01 10.69 -7.09
N ASP A 39 15.80 11.06 -6.61
CA ASP A 39 15.12 12.27 -7.07
C ASP A 39 15.42 13.50 -6.22
N SER A 40 16.15 13.35 -5.12
CA SER A 40 16.44 14.45 -4.22
C SER A 40 17.42 15.45 -4.87
N GLN A 41 17.07 16.74 -4.81
CA GLN A 41 17.99 17.83 -5.17
C GLN A 41 19.12 18.04 -4.16
N TYR A 42 19.04 17.37 -3.00
CA TYR A 42 20.01 17.45 -1.91
C TYR A 42 20.61 16.07 -1.66
N LYS A 43 21.90 16.04 -1.38
CA LYS A 43 22.54 14.82 -0.94
C LYS A 43 22.01 14.44 0.44
N ILE A 44 21.22 13.39 0.49
CA ILE A 44 20.69 12.82 1.74
C ILE A 44 21.56 11.68 2.22
N LYS A 45 21.56 11.44 3.54
CA LYS A 45 22.13 10.26 4.18
C LYS A 45 21.00 9.40 4.72
N PRO A 46 20.67 8.32 4.03
CA PRO A 46 19.63 7.41 4.48
C PRO A 46 20.12 6.56 5.66
N VAL A 47 19.22 6.36 6.63
CA VAL A 47 19.36 5.39 7.72
C VAL A 47 18.14 4.51 7.69
N CYS A 48 18.31 3.20 7.52
CA CYS A 48 17.22 2.25 7.39
C CYS A 48 16.99 1.48 8.70
N ILE A 49 15.77 1.57 9.25
CA ILE A 49 15.37 0.90 10.50
C ILE A 49 14.23 -0.07 10.19
N CYS A 50 14.56 -1.34 9.98
CA CYS A 50 13.60 -2.43 9.84
C CYS A 50 14.27 -3.78 10.16
N SER A 51 13.46 -4.82 10.30
CA SER A 51 13.93 -6.16 10.68
C SER A 51 14.53 -6.97 9.53
N ASP A 52 14.40 -6.50 8.30
CA ASP A 52 14.91 -7.19 7.11
C ASP A 52 16.09 -6.45 6.51
N ALA A 53 17.24 -7.11 6.44
CA ALA A 53 18.46 -6.57 5.86
C ALA A 53 18.38 -6.38 4.33
N SER A 54 17.48 -7.08 3.64
CA SER A 54 17.28 -6.94 2.20
C SER A 54 16.56 -5.64 1.82
N ALA A 55 15.84 -5.04 2.76
CA ALA A 55 15.08 -3.80 2.53
C ALA A 55 15.92 -2.61 2.06
N SER A 56 17.22 -2.64 2.29
CA SER A 56 18.18 -1.61 1.85
C SER A 56 18.91 -1.94 0.56
N ARG A 57 18.62 -3.10 -0.05
CA ARG A 57 19.18 -3.49 -1.34
C ARG A 57 18.20 -3.08 -2.43
N PHE A 58 18.71 -2.40 -3.44
CA PHE A 58 17.97 -2.11 -4.65
C PHE A 58 18.25 -3.22 -5.66
N GLU A 59 17.22 -3.92 -6.09
CA GLU A 59 17.31 -4.85 -7.23
C GLU A 59 17.16 -4.02 -8.50
N ASP A 60 18.29 -3.58 -9.06
CA ASP A 60 18.32 -3.06 -10.42
C ASP A 60 19.07 -4.05 -11.30
N ASP A 61 18.39 -4.59 -12.32
CA ASP A 61 18.94 -5.44 -13.38
C ASP A 61 19.87 -4.68 -14.36
N ASP A 62 20.15 -3.42 -14.12
CA ASP A 62 21.07 -2.63 -14.94
C ASP A 62 22.47 -2.60 -14.34
N GLU A 63 23.38 -3.36 -14.93
CA GLU A 63 24.81 -3.51 -14.59
C GLU A 63 25.63 -2.19 -14.55
N ASN A 64 25.03 -1.02 -14.69
CA ASN A 64 25.73 0.26 -14.80
C ASN A 64 25.40 1.31 -13.73
N ASN A 65 24.56 1.03 -12.75
CA ASN A 65 24.35 1.93 -11.61
C ASN A 65 25.03 1.43 -10.35
N LEU A 66 26.33 1.60 -10.31
CA LEU A 66 27.21 1.51 -9.14
C LEU A 66 26.89 2.60 -8.10
N LEU A 67 25.67 2.66 -7.62
CA LEU A 67 25.35 3.11 -6.30
C LEU A 67 25.14 1.85 -5.45
N ASP A 68 26.25 1.20 -5.15
CA ASP A 68 26.38 0.22 -4.08
C ASP A 68 26.10 0.95 -2.75
N MET A 69 24.87 1.43 -2.60
CA MET A 69 24.34 2.05 -1.39
C MET A 69 23.81 0.93 -0.48
N SER A 70 24.69 -0.01 -0.15
CA SER A 70 24.47 -0.96 0.95
C SER A 70 24.49 -0.22 2.28
N PHE A 71 23.42 0.54 2.55
CA PHE A 71 23.13 0.97 3.90
C PHE A 71 22.44 -0.19 4.61
N PRO A 72 23.13 -0.91 5.50
CA PRO A 72 22.55 -2.07 6.14
C PRO A 72 21.33 -1.63 6.95
N ALA A 73 20.18 -2.22 6.68
CA ALA A 73 19.04 -2.13 7.56
C ALA A 73 19.43 -2.67 8.94
N SER A 74 19.04 -1.98 9.97
CA SER A 74 19.41 -2.37 11.34
C SER A 74 18.25 -2.15 12.32
N THR A 75 18.14 -3.06 13.29
CA THR A 75 17.33 -2.89 14.49
C THR A 75 18.21 -2.69 15.74
N ASN A 76 19.53 -2.69 15.59
CA ASN A 76 20.46 -2.46 16.68
C ASN A 76 20.57 -0.96 16.98
N VAL A 77 20.10 -0.58 18.16
CA VAL A 77 20.02 0.81 18.60
C VAL A 77 21.40 1.50 18.62
N ASP A 78 22.43 0.81 19.14
CA ASP A 78 23.78 1.40 19.24
C ASP A 78 24.37 1.69 17.86
N THR A 79 24.18 0.78 16.91
CA THR A 79 24.61 0.95 15.51
C THR A 79 23.92 2.15 14.89
N ILE A 80 22.60 2.27 15.06
CA ILE A 80 21.81 3.38 14.54
C ILE A 80 22.28 4.72 15.15
N VAL A 81 22.44 4.78 16.46
CA VAL A 81 22.88 5.99 17.17
C VAL A 81 24.27 6.41 16.70
N LYS A 82 25.20 5.46 16.58
CA LYS A 82 26.55 5.74 16.05
C LYS A 82 26.53 6.33 14.66
N GLN A 83 25.71 5.75 13.77
CA GLN A 83 25.55 6.22 12.40
C GLN A 83 24.96 7.64 12.36
N LEU A 84 23.88 7.90 13.13
CA LEU A 84 23.25 9.21 13.23
C LEU A 84 24.21 10.28 13.74
N LYS A 85 25.03 9.99 14.74
CA LYS A 85 26.06 10.90 15.25
C LYS A 85 27.10 11.22 14.18
N THR A 86 27.65 10.21 13.52
CA THR A 86 28.64 10.40 12.46
C THR A 86 28.10 11.32 11.36
N TYR A 87 26.88 11.13 10.93
CA TYR A 87 26.26 11.97 9.90
C TYR A 87 25.99 13.40 10.41
N GLN A 88 25.59 13.55 11.66
CA GLN A 88 25.41 14.85 12.28
C GLN A 88 26.73 15.63 12.38
N GLU A 89 27.80 14.99 12.84
CA GLU A 89 29.13 15.61 12.97
C GLU A 89 29.66 16.10 11.62
N ASN A 90 29.35 15.35 10.55
CA ASN A 90 29.69 15.73 9.18
C ASN A 90 28.77 16.81 8.60
N GLY A 91 27.74 17.24 9.33
CA GLY A 91 26.79 18.24 8.86
C GLY A 91 25.86 17.77 7.74
N GLU A 92 25.60 16.47 7.64
CA GLU A 92 24.83 15.83 6.61
C GLU A 92 23.31 16.00 6.85
N PHE A 93 22.54 15.98 5.75
CA PHE A 93 21.08 15.92 5.84
C PHE A 93 20.64 14.46 5.97
N ILE A 94 20.01 14.11 7.09
CA ILE A 94 19.70 12.74 7.48
C ILE A 94 18.24 12.44 7.22
N VAL A 95 17.95 11.32 6.55
CA VAL A 95 16.58 10.78 6.43
C VAL A 95 16.57 9.37 7.00
N VAL A 96 15.84 9.21 8.09
CA VAL A 96 15.61 7.90 8.72
C VAL A 96 14.36 7.29 8.08
N PHE A 97 14.52 6.17 7.41
CA PHE A 97 13.44 5.38 6.83
C PHE A 97 13.09 4.24 7.78
N SER A 98 11.83 4.11 8.16
CA SER A 98 11.40 3.04 9.08
C SER A 98 9.99 2.53 8.75
N THR A 99 9.76 1.27 9.06
CA THR A 99 8.40 0.74 9.11
C THR A 99 7.72 1.12 10.42
N TYR A 100 6.38 1.23 10.41
CA TYR A 100 5.63 1.48 11.66
C TYR A 100 5.86 0.38 12.71
N GLN A 101 6.10 -0.86 12.28
CA GLN A 101 6.39 -1.97 13.18
C GLN A 101 7.70 -1.78 13.96
N SER A 102 8.66 -1.05 13.38
CA SER A 102 9.96 -0.77 14.00
C SER A 102 9.99 0.54 14.81
N ILE A 103 8.84 1.14 15.10
CA ILE A 103 8.76 2.44 15.80
C ILE A 103 9.41 2.41 17.19
N ASP A 104 9.39 1.25 17.87
CA ASP A 104 10.00 1.08 19.19
C ASP A 104 11.54 1.20 19.12
N VAL A 105 12.13 0.72 18.02
CA VAL A 105 13.57 0.88 17.75
C VAL A 105 13.90 2.34 17.46
N VAL A 106 13.05 3.02 16.67
CA VAL A 106 13.19 4.47 16.39
C VAL A 106 13.16 5.26 17.70
N ALA A 107 12.17 5.01 18.56
CA ALA A 107 12.02 5.67 19.84
C ALA A 107 13.22 5.44 20.76
N ALA A 108 13.70 4.20 20.86
CA ALA A 108 14.87 3.85 21.66
C ALA A 108 16.15 4.53 21.15
N ALA A 109 16.38 4.52 19.84
CA ALA A 109 17.53 5.20 19.22
C ALA A 109 17.47 6.71 19.44
N GLN A 110 16.31 7.32 19.30
CA GLN A 110 16.10 8.74 19.57
C GLN A 110 16.36 9.09 21.05
N ALA A 111 15.83 8.29 21.98
CA ALA A 111 16.02 8.52 23.42
C ALA A 111 17.49 8.43 23.81
N GLN A 112 18.20 7.42 23.30
CA GLN A 112 19.64 7.26 23.55
C GLN A 112 20.42 8.45 22.95
N LEU A 113 20.12 8.84 21.71
CA LEU A 113 20.76 9.94 21.03
C LEU A 113 20.58 11.27 21.79
N LEU A 114 19.38 11.55 22.27
CA LEU A 114 19.07 12.74 23.07
C LEU A 114 19.81 12.74 24.41
N LYS A 115 19.89 11.58 25.07
CA LYS A 115 20.63 11.43 26.33
C LYS A 115 22.12 11.69 26.15
N GLU A 116 22.73 11.11 25.14
CA GLU A 116 24.18 11.16 24.92
C GLU A 116 24.69 12.56 24.48
N ASN A 117 23.81 13.40 23.92
CA ASN A 117 24.18 14.74 23.48
C ASN A 117 23.52 15.88 24.28
N ASN A 118 22.96 15.57 25.46
CA ASN A 118 22.28 16.53 26.33
C ASN A 118 21.12 17.28 25.62
N GLY A 119 20.37 16.58 24.77
CA GLY A 119 19.21 17.14 24.06
C GLY A 119 19.51 18.07 22.88
N LYS A 120 20.78 18.22 22.51
CA LYS A 120 21.18 19.15 21.42
C LYS A 120 20.83 18.64 20.03
N PHE A 121 20.72 17.32 19.87
CA PHE A 121 20.42 16.66 18.61
C PHE A 121 19.61 15.39 18.85
N GLY A 122 18.67 15.04 17.96
CA GLY A 122 17.87 13.80 18.03
C GLY A 122 16.36 14.03 17.87
N VAL A 123 15.88 15.29 17.91
CA VAL A 123 14.48 15.60 17.57
C VAL A 123 14.37 15.67 16.06
N PHE A 124 13.39 14.97 15.49
CA PHE A 124 13.11 15.03 14.05
C PHE A 124 12.51 16.40 13.68
N ASP A 125 13.07 17.07 12.70
CA ASP A 125 12.50 18.32 12.16
C ASP A 125 11.13 18.04 11.52
N TYR A 126 11.03 16.92 10.81
CA TYR A 126 9.80 16.43 10.21
C TYR A 126 9.66 14.93 10.42
N ILE A 127 8.43 14.51 10.68
CA ILE A 127 7.99 13.12 10.64
C ILE A 127 6.99 13.02 9.51
N VAL A 128 7.30 12.24 8.49
CA VAL A 128 6.44 11.97 7.34
C VAL A 128 5.84 10.59 7.50
N CYS A 129 4.50 10.52 7.58
CA CYS A 129 3.74 9.30 7.74
C CYS A 129 3.05 8.97 6.42
N ASP A 130 3.59 8.02 5.69
CA ASP A 130 2.97 7.54 4.46
C ASP A 130 1.94 6.46 4.76
N GLU A 131 0.93 6.32 3.89
CA GLU A 131 -0.24 5.47 4.09
C GLU A 131 -0.89 5.68 5.49
N ALA A 132 -1.02 6.95 5.87
CA ALA A 132 -1.41 7.38 7.21
C ALA A 132 -2.80 6.91 7.64
N HIS A 133 -3.66 6.44 6.71
CA HIS A 133 -4.93 5.79 7.05
C HIS A 133 -4.74 4.54 7.93
N ARG A 134 -3.54 3.92 7.92
CA ARG A 134 -3.21 2.79 8.79
C ARG A 134 -2.94 3.21 10.25
N THR A 135 -2.72 4.49 10.50
CA THR A 135 -2.56 5.02 11.87
C THR A 135 -3.90 5.34 12.53
N THR A 136 -5.03 5.09 11.85
CA THR A 136 -6.39 5.25 12.36
C THR A 136 -6.89 3.97 13.04
N GLY A 137 -7.96 4.06 13.81
CA GLY A 137 -8.63 2.93 14.43
C GLY A 137 -8.96 3.14 15.90
N ALA A 138 -9.68 2.19 16.48
CA ALA A 138 -10.08 2.21 17.87
C ALA A 138 -9.18 1.33 18.73
N LYS A 139 -8.86 1.76 19.95
CA LYS A 139 -8.08 1.04 20.92
C LYS A 139 -8.68 1.15 22.32
N SER A 140 -8.68 0.03 23.04
CA SER A 140 -8.98 0.04 24.48
C SER A 140 -7.85 0.75 25.25
N LYS A 141 -8.20 1.61 26.18
CA LYS A 141 -7.23 2.29 27.07
C LYS A 141 -6.37 1.33 27.89
N VAL A 142 -6.80 0.07 28.03
CA VAL A 142 -6.15 -0.96 28.86
C VAL A 142 -5.11 -1.80 28.12
N LYS A 143 -5.18 -1.87 26.77
CA LYS A 143 -4.24 -2.68 25.96
C LYS A 143 -3.08 -1.83 25.41
N ASN A 144 -1.92 -2.46 25.21
CA ASN A 144 -0.74 -1.80 24.63
C ASN A 144 -1.07 -1.14 23.26
N GLU A 145 -0.43 0.01 23.01
CA GLU A 145 -0.60 0.75 21.76
C GLU A 145 -0.15 -0.05 20.56
N SER A 146 -0.96 0.01 19.47
CA SER A 146 -0.53 -0.48 18.18
C SER A 146 0.72 0.27 17.72
N SER A 147 1.67 -0.42 17.12
CA SER A 147 2.86 0.23 16.54
C SER A 147 2.51 1.38 15.60
N PHE A 148 1.38 1.29 14.91
CA PHE A 148 0.91 2.32 13.98
C PHE A 148 0.42 3.60 14.68
N THR A 149 -0.16 3.52 15.88
CA THR A 149 -0.74 4.68 16.58
C THR A 149 0.24 5.38 17.50
N LYS A 150 1.33 4.71 17.88
CA LYS A 150 2.41 5.31 18.71
C LYS A 150 3.02 6.57 18.09
N ILE A 151 2.95 6.69 16.75
CA ILE A 151 3.52 7.85 16.04
C ILE A 151 2.82 9.16 16.37
N HIS A 152 1.56 9.13 16.86
CA HIS A 152 0.86 10.33 17.28
C HIS A 152 1.38 10.93 18.58
N ASN A 153 2.04 10.11 19.41
CA ASN A 153 2.54 10.53 20.69
C ASN A 153 3.93 11.19 20.55
N ASN A 154 3.99 12.52 20.79
CA ASN A 154 5.24 13.26 20.69
C ASN A 154 6.23 12.97 21.83
N GLU A 155 5.76 12.42 22.95
CA GLU A 155 6.65 11.96 24.02
C GLU A 155 7.30 10.61 23.64
N TYR A 156 6.66 9.84 22.78
CA TYR A 156 7.18 8.56 22.31
C TYR A 156 8.21 8.71 21.19
N VAL A 157 7.86 9.48 20.14
CA VAL A 157 8.80 9.87 19.07
C VAL A 157 8.71 11.37 18.88
N LYS A 158 9.76 12.07 19.25
CA LYS A 158 9.82 13.54 19.25
C LYS A 158 10.07 14.09 17.87
N GLY A 159 9.13 14.93 17.40
CA GLY A 159 9.23 15.63 16.13
C GLY A 159 8.63 17.03 16.22
N VAL A 160 9.21 17.98 15.49
CA VAL A 160 8.74 19.36 15.45
C VAL A 160 7.45 19.46 14.65
N LYS A 161 7.38 18.77 13.51
CA LYS A 161 6.21 18.76 12.62
C LYS A 161 5.94 17.36 12.11
N ARG A 162 4.65 17.03 11.92
CA ARG A 162 4.19 15.80 11.29
C ARG A 162 3.45 16.09 10.01
N LEU A 163 3.67 15.25 9.01
CA LEU A 163 2.96 15.24 7.74
C LEU A 163 2.33 13.87 7.56
N TYR A 164 1.03 13.82 7.47
CA TYR A 164 0.27 12.61 7.20
C TYR A 164 -0.17 12.59 5.74
N MET A 165 0.21 11.55 5.02
CA MET A 165 -0.08 11.37 3.59
C MET A 165 -0.85 10.07 3.38
N THR A 166 -1.90 10.12 2.57
CA THR A 166 -2.64 8.93 2.14
C THR A 166 -3.49 9.23 0.91
N ALA A 167 -3.67 8.23 0.06
CA ALA A 167 -4.64 8.28 -1.02
C ALA A 167 -6.07 8.02 -0.54
N THR A 168 -6.24 7.35 0.60
CA THR A 168 -7.52 6.87 1.14
C THR A 168 -7.75 7.33 2.57
N PRO A 169 -8.06 8.62 2.79
CA PRO A 169 -8.30 9.11 4.15
C PRO A 169 -9.46 8.36 4.79
N ARG A 170 -9.30 7.99 6.07
CA ARG A 170 -10.28 7.21 6.82
C ARG A 170 -10.95 8.07 7.88
N TYR A 171 -12.27 8.23 7.73
CA TYR A 171 -13.14 8.96 8.63
C TYR A 171 -14.14 8.01 9.28
N TYR A 172 -14.39 8.17 10.57
CA TYR A 172 -15.38 7.39 11.29
C TYR A 172 -16.64 8.21 11.54
N LYS A 173 -17.80 7.57 11.40
CA LYS A 173 -19.10 8.21 11.66
C LYS A 173 -19.22 8.59 13.13
N ASP A 174 -20.00 9.64 13.44
CA ASP A 174 -20.20 10.12 14.80
C ASP A 174 -20.79 9.04 15.73
N SER A 175 -21.63 8.14 15.22
CA SER A 175 -22.13 7.00 15.98
C SER A 175 -20.99 6.05 16.45
N VAL A 176 -19.96 5.85 15.63
CA VAL A 176 -18.80 5.02 15.97
C VAL A 176 -17.92 5.75 16.99
N LYS A 177 -17.77 7.08 16.85
CA LYS A 177 -17.01 7.91 17.79
C LYS A 177 -17.65 7.88 19.18
N LYS A 178 -18.97 8.10 19.27
CA LYS A 178 -19.71 8.01 20.52
C LYS A 178 -19.63 6.64 21.19
N ASN A 179 -19.80 5.55 20.40
CA ASN A 179 -19.63 4.18 20.91
C ASN A 179 -18.22 3.92 21.45
N ALA A 180 -17.20 4.51 20.84
CA ALA A 180 -15.82 4.37 21.31
C ALA A 180 -15.64 5.10 22.66
N GLU A 181 -16.17 6.30 22.80
CA GLU A 181 -16.15 7.08 24.05
C GLU A 181 -16.88 6.35 25.18
N GLU A 182 -18.10 5.84 24.93
CA GLU A 182 -18.89 5.09 25.91
C GLU A 182 -18.20 3.81 26.39
N LYS A 183 -17.38 3.19 25.56
CA LYS A 183 -16.64 1.96 25.88
C LYS A 183 -15.20 2.20 26.33
N ASP A 184 -14.82 3.44 26.63
CA ASP A 184 -13.47 3.83 27.03
C ASP A 184 -12.38 3.45 25.99
N PHE A 185 -12.72 3.56 24.70
CA PHE A 185 -11.77 3.43 23.61
C PHE A 185 -11.26 4.80 23.15
N ILE A 186 -10.00 4.85 22.79
CA ILE A 186 -9.43 5.96 22.03
C ILE A 186 -9.65 5.64 20.54
N LEU A 187 -10.26 6.57 19.79
CA LEU A 187 -10.49 6.42 18.36
C LEU A 187 -9.70 7.48 17.60
N TRP A 188 -8.78 7.04 16.77
CA TRP A 188 -8.04 7.90 15.85
C TRP A 188 -8.78 7.97 14.51
N SER A 189 -9.27 9.15 14.15
CA SER A 189 -9.98 9.43 12.90
C SER A 189 -9.31 10.60 12.19
N MET A 190 -9.12 10.53 10.88
CA MET A 190 -8.34 11.54 10.15
C MET A 190 -9.04 12.91 10.03
N ASP A 191 -10.27 13.03 10.47
CA ASP A 191 -10.98 14.31 10.64
C ASP A 191 -10.72 14.98 12.01
N ASP A 192 -9.93 14.33 12.88
CA ASP A 192 -9.48 14.95 14.12
C ASP A 192 -8.27 15.85 13.86
N GLU A 193 -8.52 17.15 13.71
CA GLU A 193 -7.47 18.14 13.44
C GLU A 193 -6.46 18.29 14.59
N SER A 194 -6.81 17.87 15.81
CA SER A 194 -5.87 17.91 16.94
C SER A 194 -4.73 16.91 16.80
N ILE A 195 -4.96 15.81 16.07
CA ILE A 195 -4.02 14.72 15.85
C ILE A 195 -3.36 14.83 14.47
N TYR A 196 -4.19 14.93 13.42
CA TYR A 196 -3.73 14.91 12.03
C TYR A 196 -3.46 16.28 11.45
N GLY A 197 -3.90 17.34 12.12
CA GLY A 197 -3.84 18.71 11.61
C GLY A 197 -4.84 18.96 10.49
N LYS A 198 -4.85 20.19 9.98
CA LYS A 198 -5.73 20.56 8.86
C LYS A 198 -5.26 19.93 7.56
N GLU A 199 -6.24 19.42 6.79
CA GLU A 199 -5.98 19.03 5.41
C GLU A 199 -5.58 20.27 4.60
N PHE A 200 -4.38 20.27 4.03
CA PHE A 200 -3.87 21.41 3.28
C PHE A 200 -3.70 21.14 1.79
N TYR A 201 -3.85 19.88 1.37
CA TYR A 201 -3.79 19.49 -0.04
C TYR A 201 -4.59 18.23 -0.28
N ARG A 202 -5.44 18.28 -1.30
CA ARG A 202 -6.15 17.11 -1.85
C ARG A 202 -6.16 17.19 -3.37
N ILE A 203 -5.86 16.08 -4.01
CA ILE A 203 -6.05 15.91 -5.44
C ILE A 203 -6.95 14.68 -5.65
N GLY A 204 -8.09 14.89 -6.28
CA GLY A 204 -8.97 13.80 -6.70
C GLY A 204 -8.49 13.15 -7.99
N PHE A 205 -8.93 11.91 -8.23
CA PHE A 205 -8.50 11.12 -9.38
C PHE A 205 -8.76 11.85 -10.71
N GLY A 206 -9.98 12.36 -10.95
CA GLY A 206 -10.31 13.09 -12.17
C GLY A 206 -9.42 14.32 -12.40
N LYS A 207 -9.05 15.03 -11.33
CA LYS A 207 -8.10 16.14 -11.45
C LYS A 207 -6.69 15.67 -11.80
N ALA A 208 -6.25 14.54 -11.24
CA ALA A 208 -4.95 13.96 -11.57
C ALA A 208 -4.90 13.50 -13.04
N VAL A 209 -5.97 12.89 -13.55
CA VAL A 209 -6.12 12.53 -14.98
C VAL A 209 -6.10 13.78 -15.85
N SER A 210 -6.87 14.83 -15.49
CA SER A 210 -6.91 16.08 -16.28
C SER A 210 -5.58 16.82 -16.35
N LEU A 211 -4.68 16.56 -15.39
CA LEU A 211 -3.32 17.10 -15.35
C LEU A 211 -2.29 16.18 -16.02
N GLY A 212 -2.71 15.05 -16.60
CA GLY A 212 -1.81 14.06 -17.20
C GLY A 212 -0.91 13.32 -16.20
N LEU A 213 -1.26 13.35 -14.90
CA LEU A 213 -0.51 12.67 -13.84
C LEU A 213 -0.90 11.20 -13.70
N LEU A 214 -2.12 10.85 -14.11
CA LEU A 214 -2.65 9.50 -14.12
C LEU A 214 -3.35 9.24 -15.46
N THR A 215 -3.33 7.98 -15.87
CA THR A 215 -4.13 7.50 -17.02
C THR A 215 -5.59 7.46 -16.64
N ASP A 216 -6.47 7.79 -17.58
CA ASP A 216 -7.91 7.65 -17.39
C ASP A 216 -8.32 6.19 -17.23
N TYR A 217 -9.45 5.94 -16.60
CA TYR A 217 -9.93 4.61 -16.30
C TYR A 217 -11.43 4.48 -16.55
N LYS A 218 -11.85 3.25 -16.80
CA LYS A 218 -13.27 2.89 -16.87
C LYS A 218 -13.58 1.89 -15.75
N VAL A 219 -14.67 2.10 -15.03
CA VAL A 219 -15.17 1.14 -14.05
C VAL A 219 -16.27 0.33 -14.71
N LEU A 220 -16.03 -0.97 -14.78
CA LEU A 220 -17.02 -1.92 -15.24
C LEU A 220 -17.54 -2.71 -14.04
N VAL A 221 -18.83 -2.56 -13.75
CA VAL A 221 -19.52 -3.36 -12.74
C VAL A 221 -20.28 -4.45 -13.46
N LEU A 222 -19.87 -5.69 -13.24
CA LEU A 222 -20.53 -6.87 -13.82
C LEU A 222 -21.38 -7.52 -12.74
N THR A 223 -22.64 -7.76 -13.08
CA THR A 223 -23.54 -8.61 -12.32
C THR A 223 -23.72 -9.89 -13.12
N VAL A 224 -23.36 -11.03 -12.55
CA VAL A 224 -23.51 -12.34 -13.19
C VAL A 224 -24.41 -13.16 -12.28
N SER A 225 -25.44 -13.77 -12.84
CA SER A 225 -26.32 -14.71 -12.11
C SER A 225 -25.94 -16.15 -12.44
N GLU A 226 -26.23 -17.06 -11.50
CA GLU A 226 -25.99 -18.50 -11.70
C GLU A 226 -26.80 -19.06 -12.88
N ASP A 227 -27.91 -18.41 -13.25
CA ASP A 227 -28.75 -18.80 -14.37
C ASP A 227 -28.10 -18.55 -15.74
N GLU A 228 -27.03 -17.78 -15.78
CA GLU A 228 -26.29 -17.51 -17.02
C GLU A 228 -25.32 -18.62 -17.41
N LEU A 229 -25.12 -19.61 -16.52
CA LEU A 229 -24.28 -20.79 -16.77
C LEU A 229 -25.14 -21.96 -17.22
N SER A 230 -24.72 -22.69 -18.25
CA SER A 230 -25.40 -23.90 -18.69
C SER A 230 -25.30 -25.00 -17.61
N ASP A 231 -26.32 -25.87 -17.56
CA ASP A 231 -26.34 -26.97 -16.62
C ASP A 231 -25.20 -27.98 -16.89
N ASP A 232 -24.83 -28.19 -18.17
CA ASP A 232 -23.69 -29.03 -18.58
C ASP A 232 -22.35 -28.49 -18.03
N LEU A 233 -22.19 -27.16 -17.99
CA LEU A 233 -21.02 -26.53 -17.37
C LEU A 233 -21.04 -26.67 -15.86
N LYS A 234 -22.18 -26.42 -15.21
CA LYS A 234 -22.36 -26.58 -13.76
C LYS A 234 -22.04 -27.98 -13.26
N ASP A 235 -22.52 -29.01 -13.96
CA ASP A 235 -22.30 -30.40 -13.58
C ASP A 235 -20.83 -30.80 -13.71
N LYS A 236 -20.16 -30.44 -14.80
CA LYS A 236 -18.73 -30.71 -14.98
C LYS A 236 -17.85 -29.99 -13.98
N LEU A 237 -18.21 -28.77 -13.63
CA LEU A 237 -17.46 -27.99 -12.65
C LEU A 237 -17.56 -28.58 -11.24
N LYS A 238 -18.69 -29.24 -10.88
CA LYS A 238 -18.83 -29.94 -9.60
C LYS A 238 -17.94 -31.17 -9.50
N ASP A 239 -17.71 -31.86 -10.61
CA ASP A 239 -16.91 -33.10 -10.65
C ASP A 239 -15.39 -32.82 -10.64
N ASP A 240 -14.94 -31.72 -11.24
CA ASP A 240 -13.52 -31.43 -11.52
C ASP A 240 -12.85 -30.46 -10.55
N THR A 241 -13.62 -29.80 -9.66
CA THR A 241 -13.04 -28.72 -8.81
C THR A 241 -13.68 -28.66 -7.41
N GLU A 242 -12.96 -28.08 -6.47
CA GLU A 242 -13.44 -27.81 -5.10
C GLU A 242 -14.16 -26.45 -4.97
N LEU A 243 -14.37 -25.72 -6.08
CA LEU A 243 -15.02 -24.43 -6.08
C LEU A 243 -16.55 -24.58 -6.00
N ASN A 244 -17.24 -23.59 -5.48
CA ASN A 244 -18.71 -23.55 -5.43
C ASN A 244 -19.30 -22.79 -6.63
N ALA A 245 -20.63 -22.89 -6.85
CA ALA A 245 -21.31 -22.26 -7.98
C ALA A 245 -21.14 -20.72 -8.02
N ASP A 246 -21.13 -20.06 -6.86
CA ASP A 246 -20.91 -18.62 -6.73
C ASP A 246 -19.49 -18.21 -7.19
N ASP A 247 -18.48 -19.02 -6.85
CA ASP A 247 -17.10 -18.78 -7.27
C ASP A 247 -16.95 -18.92 -8.79
N TYR A 248 -17.58 -19.91 -9.41
CA TYR A 248 -17.58 -20.06 -10.88
C TYR A 248 -18.24 -18.88 -11.58
N THR A 249 -19.39 -18.49 -11.09
CA THR A 249 -20.13 -17.34 -11.64
C THR A 249 -19.27 -16.08 -11.64
N LYS A 250 -18.55 -15.84 -10.56
CA LYS A 250 -17.60 -14.72 -10.46
C LYS A 250 -16.44 -14.83 -11.45
N LEU A 251 -15.88 -16.03 -11.60
CA LEU A 251 -14.78 -16.26 -12.55
C LEU A 251 -15.23 -16.07 -14.00
N VAL A 252 -16.41 -16.58 -14.37
CA VAL A 252 -16.99 -16.33 -15.70
C VAL A 252 -17.26 -14.85 -15.94
N GLY A 253 -17.76 -14.15 -14.91
CA GLY A 253 -17.88 -12.68 -14.95
C GLY A 253 -16.56 -11.99 -15.23
N CYS A 254 -15.50 -12.39 -14.51
CA CYS A 254 -14.15 -11.87 -14.75
C CYS A 254 -13.67 -12.13 -16.19
N LEU A 255 -13.87 -13.34 -16.71
CA LEU A 255 -13.49 -13.71 -18.08
C LEU A 255 -14.22 -12.87 -19.12
N ASN A 256 -15.53 -12.70 -18.95
CA ASN A 256 -16.33 -11.87 -19.84
C ASN A 256 -15.92 -10.40 -19.77
N GLY A 257 -15.62 -9.89 -18.57
CA GLY A 257 -15.10 -8.53 -18.38
C GLY A 257 -13.75 -8.30 -19.06
N LEU A 258 -12.80 -9.23 -18.88
CA LEU A 258 -11.49 -9.16 -19.54
C LEU A 258 -11.58 -9.30 -21.05
N SER A 259 -12.53 -10.11 -21.53
CA SER A 259 -12.84 -10.28 -22.96
C SER A 259 -13.69 -9.11 -23.51
N LYS A 260 -14.11 -8.15 -22.67
CA LYS A 260 -15.03 -7.06 -22.95
C LYS A 260 -16.37 -7.53 -23.56
N ARG A 261 -16.78 -8.74 -23.22
CA ARG A 261 -18.08 -9.33 -23.55
C ARG A 261 -19.05 -9.04 -22.41
N ILE A 262 -19.98 -8.12 -22.67
CA ILE A 262 -21.03 -7.82 -21.70
C ILE A 262 -22.33 -8.35 -22.31
N LYS A 263 -22.87 -9.42 -21.70
CA LYS A 263 -24.24 -9.86 -21.99
C LYS A 263 -25.19 -8.97 -21.18
N GLY A 264 -25.99 -8.21 -21.83
CA GLY A 264 -27.12 -7.49 -21.25
C GLY A 264 -28.20 -7.40 -22.28
N ASP A 265 -29.46 -7.11 -21.92
CA ASP A 265 -30.63 -7.03 -22.75
C ASP A 265 -30.50 -6.12 -24.01
N LYS A 266 -29.38 -5.43 -24.16
CA LYS A 266 -29.10 -4.53 -25.30
C LYS A 266 -27.71 -4.69 -25.89
N GLY A 267 -26.99 -5.80 -25.61
CA GLY A 267 -25.71 -6.09 -26.26
C GLY A 267 -24.72 -4.93 -26.21
N VAL A 268 -24.48 -4.35 -25.03
CA VAL A 268 -23.53 -3.26 -24.86
C VAL A 268 -22.13 -3.86 -24.93
N THR A 269 -21.66 -4.07 -26.13
CA THR A 269 -20.22 -4.10 -26.39
C THR A 269 -19.69 -2.74 -26.01
N LEU A 270 -18.55 -2.66 -25.34
CA LEU A 270 -17.85 -1.39 -25.16
C LEU A 270 -17.42 -0.88 -26.53
N LYS A 271 -18.34 -0.23 -27.25
CA LYS A 271 -18.13 0.24 -28.62
C LYS A 271 -16.92 1.17 -28.78
N GLU A 272 -16.55 1.82 -27.68
CA GLU A 272 -15.46 2.79 -27.65
C GLU A 272 -14.07 2.13 -27.47
N ASP A 273 -14.01 0.89 -27.00
CA ASP A 273 -12.77 0.15 -26.83
C ASP A 273 -13.02 -1.36 -26.99
N PRO A 274 -13.09 -1.86 -28.23
CA PRO A 274 -13.38 -3.26 -28.52
C PRO A 274 -12.19 -4.19 -28.32
N SER A 275 -11.00 -3.68 -28.07
CA SER A 275 -9.80 -4.49 -27.89
C SER A 275 -9.86 -5.26 -26.58
N LYS A 276 -9.55 -6.57 -26.63
CA LYS A 276 -9.45 -7.42 -25.45
C LYS A 276 -8.36 -6.90 -24.52
N MET A 277 -8.47 -7.16 -23.22
CA MET A 277 -7.41 -6.83 -22.29
C MET A 277 -6.20 -7.74 -22.50
N HIS A 278 -5.01 -7.17 -22.53
CA HIS A 278 -3.75 -7.92 -22.69
C HIS A 278 -3.14 -8.32 -21.35
N ARG A 279 -3.40 -7.57 -20.28
CA ARG A 279 -2.85 -7.80 -18.93
C ARG A 279 -3.88 -7.41 -17.89
N ALA A 280 -3.94 -8.20 -16.83
CA ALA A 280 -4.79 -7.92 -15.67
C ALA A 280 -4.06 -8.30 -14.39
N VAL A 281 -4.40 -7.63 -13.29
CA VAL A 281 -3.94 -7.96 -11.93
C VAL A 281 -5.17 -8.30 -11.11
N VAL A 282 -5.14 -9.43 -10.43
CA VAL A 282 -6.21 -9.90 -9.55
C VAL A 282 -5.71 -9.93 -8.12
N PHE A 283 -6.44 -9.27 -7.23
CA PHE A 283 -6.14 -9.26 -5.81
C PHE A 283 -7.06 -10.22 -5.07
N CYS A 284 -6.48 -11.24 -4.43
CA CYS A 284 -7.19 -12.18 -3.57
C CYS A 284 -6.97 -11.85 -2.10
N SER A 285 -7.96 -12.14 -1.27
CA SER A 285 -7.91 -11.87 0.18
C SER A 285 -6.96 -12.80 0.95
N SER A 286 -6.54 -13.91 0.35
CA SER A 286 -5.63 -14.89 0.95
C SER A 286 -4.83 -15.63 -0.13
N ILE A 287 -3.65 -16.09 0.24
CA ILE A 287 -2.75 -16.85 -0.64
C ILE A 287 -3.26 -18.29 -0.78
N ASN A 288 -3.46 -18.97 0.34
CA ASN A 288 -3.89 -20.36 0.38
C ASN A 288 -5.25 -20.52 1.07
N ARG A 289 -5.92 -21.64 0.80
CA ARG A 289 -7.16 -22.03 1.48
C ARG A 289 -6.87 -22.35 2.95
N GLY A 290 -7.03 -21.34 3.82
CA GLY A 290 -6.98 -21.53 5.29
C GLY A 290 -8.36 -21.89 5.86
N LYS A 291 -8.46 -22.02 7.20
CA LYS A 291 -9.75 -22.09 7.90
C LYS A 291 -10.52 -20.80 7.70
N ARG A 292 -11.37 -20.73 6.69
CA ARG A 292 -12.13 -19.52 6.34
C ARG A 292 -13.47 -19.50 7.04
N SER A 293 -13.80 -18.35 7.59
CA SER A 293 -15.16 -18.06 8.06
C SER A 293 -16.14 -17.67 6.95
N ASN A 294 -15.67 -17.24 5.76
CA ASN A 294 -16.54 -16.55 4.79
C ASN A 294 -16.38 -16.94 3.32
N GLY A 295 -15.95 -18.13 2.95
CA GLY A 295 -15.90 -18.56 1.55
C GLY A 295 -15.21 -17.57 0.58
N GLY A 296 -14.73 -18.02 -0.54
CA GLY A 296 -14.12 -17.19 -1.59
C GLY A 296 -12.81 -17.80 -2.09
N ILE A 297 -12.42 -17.48 -3.31
CA ILE A 297 -11.26 -18.03 -4.01
C ILE A 297 -9.98 -17.46 -3.42
N CYS A 298 -8.99 -18.30 -3.11
CA CYS A 298 -7.63 -17.85 -2.78
C CYS A 298 -6.79 -17.68 -4.05
N SER A 299 -5.63 -17.02 -3.95
CA SER A 299 -4.84 -16.71 -5.14
C SER A 299 -4.26 -17.96 -5.80
N THR A 300 -3.89 -18.99 -5.04
CA THR A 300 -3.42 -20.27 -5.59
C THR A 300 -4.53 -21.02 -6.34
N GLU A 301 -5.75 -21.04 -5.78
CA GLU A 301 -6.93 -21.64 -6.45
C GLU A 301 -7.31 -20.85 -7.70
N PHE A 302 -7.30 -19.50 -7.61
CA PHE A 302 -7.55 -18.66 -8.78
C PHE A 302 -6.56 -18.98 -9.90
N ALA A 303 -5.27 -19.07 -9.60
CA ALA A 303 -4.24 -19.35 -10.59
C ALA A 303 -4.39 -20.73 -11.24
N SER A 304 -4.80 -21.74 -10.49
CA SER A 304 -4.98 -23.12 -10.99
C SER A 304 -6.30 -23.31 -11.75
N GLU A 305 -7.40 -22.73 -11.24
CA GLU A 305 -8.74 -23.05 -11.74
C GLU A 305 -9.23 -22.08 -12.83
N PHE A 306 -8.81 -20.81 -12.80
CA PHE A 306 -9.30 -19.82 -13.76
C PHE A 306 -8.94 -20.15 -15.22
N PRO A 307 -7.72 -20.61 -15.58
CA PRO A 307 -7.40 -21.03 -16.94
C PRO A 307 -8.23 -22.23 -17.42
N LYS A 308 -8.45 -23.23 -16.53
CA LYS A 308 -9.26 -24.42 -16.85
C LYS A 308 -10.71 -24.04 -17.12
N LEU A 309 -11.28 -23.21 -16.23
CA LEU A 309 -12.63 -22.70 -16.39
C LEU A 309 -12.78 -21.89 -17.68
N ALA A 310 -11.83 -21.02 -17.99
CA ALA A 310 -11.87 -20.19 -19.20
C ALA A 310 -11.94 -21.06 -20.47
N LYS A 311 -11.14 -22.14 -20.51
CA LYS A 311 -11.15 -23.11 -21.59
C LYS A 311 -12.49 -23.84 -21.68
N LEU A 312 -12.97 -24.36 -20.55
CA LEU A 312 -14.21 -25.12 -20.50
C LEU A 312 -15.42 -24.25 -20.87
N TYR A 313 -15.50 -23.03 -20.35
CA TYR A 313 -16.54 -22.05 -20.70
C TYR A 313 -16.52 -21.71 -22.19
N LYS A 314 -15.35 -21.48 -22.77
CA LYS A 314 -15.18 -21.20 -24.20
C LYS A 314 -15.68 -22.34 -25.09
N GLU A 315 -15.43 -23.60 -24.66
CA GLU A 315 -15.83 -24.78 -25.41
C GLU A 315 -17.32 -25.12 -25.29
N LYS A 316 -17.95 -24.89 -24.13
CA LYS A 316 -19.29 -25.37 -23.78
C LYS A 316 -20.39 -24.30 -23.84
N ASP A 317 -20.11 -23.12 -23.34
CA ASP A 317 -21.12 -22.07 -23.16
C ASP A 317 -21.02 -20.94 -24.18
N VAL A 318 -20.01 -20.99 -25.06
CA VAL A 318 -19.81 -19.96 -26.09
C VAL A 318 -20.08 -20.54 -27.48
N ASN A 319 -20.92 -19.85 -28.24
CA ASN A 319 -21.19 -20.24 -29.63
C ASN A 319 -19.90 -20.26 -30.46
N GLU A 320 -19.76 -21.23 -31.37
CA GLU A 320 -18.54 -21.38 -32.18
C GLU A 320 -18.07 -20.11 -32.83
N ASN A 321 -18.99 -19.33 -33.40
CA ASN A 321 -18.70 -18.05 -34.07
C ASN A 321 -18.22 -16.94 -33.13
N GLU A 322 -18.36 -17.11 -31.81
CA GLU A 322 -18.00 -16.13 -30.80
C GLU A 322 -16.78 -16.57 -29.95
N ARG A 323 -16.29 -17.82 -30.13
CA ARG A 323 -15.18 -18.36 -29.35
C ARG A 323 -13.92 -17.52 -29.45
N ASP A 324 -13.66 -16.97 -30.62
CA ASP A 324 -12.50 -16.07 -30.82
C ASP A 324 -12.61 -14.76 -30.06
N ASN A 325 -13.82 -14.39 -29.61
CA ASN A 325 -14.04 -13.19 -28.79
C ASN A 325 -13.74 -13.42 -27.29
N VAL A 326 -13.55 -14.65 -26.85
CA VAL A 326 -13.15 -14.98 -25.49
C VAL A 326 -11.63 -15.07 -25.41
N LEU A 327 -11.06 -14.50 -24.34
CA LEU A 327 -9.62 -14.55 -24.09
C LEU A 327 -9.15 -15.98 -23.78
N ASP A 328 -7.97 -16.31 -24.26
CA ASP A 328 -7.16 -17.39 -23.69
C ASP A 328 -6.39 -16.82 -22.52
N ILE A 329 -6.42 -17.49 -21.38
CA ILE A 329 -5.94 -16.98 -20.10
C ILE A 329 -4.71 -17.78 -19.66
N GLU A 330 -3.63 -17.07 -19.39
CA GLU A 330 -2.50 -17.55 -18.61
C GLU A 330 -2.46 -16.78 -17.29
N VAL A 331 -2.26 -17.48 -16.19
CA VAL A 331 -2.21 -16.88 -14.85
C VAL A 331 -0.89 -17.22 -14.19
N GLN A 332 -0.21 -16.20 -13.72
CA GLN A 332 0.97 -16.31 -12.85
C GLN A 332 0.58 -15.93 -11.43
N HIS A 333 0.86 -16.80 -10.47
CA HIS A 333 0.72 -16.51 -9.06
C HIS A 333 1.98 -15.80 -8.55
N ILE A 334 1.77 -14.67 -7.88
CA ILE A 334 2.84 -13.90 -7.23
C ILE A 334 2.42 -13.70 -5.78
N ASP A 335 3.20 -14.23 -4.85
CA ASP A 335 3.13 -13.97 -3.43
C ASP A 335 4.25 -13.02 -3.01
N GLY A 336 3.93 -12.10 -2.09
CA GLY A 336 4.88 -11.11 -1.61
C GLY A 336 5.69 -11.59 -0.42
#